data_49088a92ec5f2168a04abffbb1dd7d84
#
_entry.id   49088a92ec5f2168a04abffbb1dd7d84
#
_cell.length_a   1.000
_cell.length_b   1.000
_cell.length_c   1.000
_cell.angle_alpha   90.00
_cell.angle_beta   90.00
_cell.angle_gamma   90.00
#
_symmetry.space_group_name_H-M   'P 1'
#
loop_
_entity.id
_entity.type
_entity.pdbx_description
1 polymer ?
#
loop_
_entity_poly.entity_id
_entity_poly.type
_entity_poly.pdbx_seq_one_letter_code
_entity_poly.pdbx_strand_id
1 'polypeptide(L)'
;MERPLDQIVRCFVRSIGGCRLSGWWVAAFAAQWVLLVALGIAVVALARQLGTLHLRLGPLGALEIDDEGPPLGEGLAPMQATADDGSRVTLGGPAALPRIALFVSEHCPLCAAVKPGLPAAARSAGMDALVLADAELEGRLAIPGTPYVIVVDRLGIVRSKGTVNNLEQLEGLVDTAEQRIDDDRIGAEAM
;
A
#
# COMPACT_ATOMS: atom_id res chain seq x y z
N MET A 1 -25.24 -72.74 29.41
CA MET A 1 -25.78 -71.88 28.36
C MET A 1 -25.05 -70.52 28.48
N GLU A 2 -23.76 -70.45 28.04
CA GLU A 2 -22.95 -69.27 28.13
C GLU A 2 -23.32 -68.27 27.05
N ARG A 3 -23.46 -67.00 27.45
CA ARG A 3 -24.02 -65.97 26.58
C ARG A 3 -23.02 -65.60 25.47
N PRO A 4 -23.45 -65.49 24.22
CA PRO A 4 -22.60 -65.17 23.08
C PRO A 4 -21.88 -63.78 23.20
N LEU A 5 -22.32 -62.92 24.11
CA LEU A 5 -21.71 -61.61 24.37
C LEU A 5 -20.30 -61.70 24.97
N ASP A 6 -20.01 -62.71 25.78
CA ASP A 6 -18.71 -62.86 26.43
C ASP A 6 -17.59 -63.26 25.45
N GLN A 7 -17.96 -63.98 24.39
CA GLN A 7 -17.05 -64.34 23.29
C GLN A 7 -16.72 -63.12 22.41
N ILE A 8 -17.69 -62.26 22.17
CA ILE A 8 -17.49 -61.05 21.37
C ILE A 8 -16.61 -60.06 22.11
N VAL A 9 -16.86 -59.85 23.42
CA VAL A 9 -16.05 -58.96 24.26
C VAL A 9 -14.61 -59.44 24.37
N ARG A 10 -14.37 -60.75 24.52
CA ARG A 10 -13.00 -61.30 24.56
C ARG A 10 -12.27 -61.20 23.22
N CYS A 11 -12.99 -61.34 22.11
CA CYS A 11 -12.42 -61.15 20.78
C CYS A 11 -12.05 -59.68 20.53
N PHE A 12 -12.91 -58.73 20.98
CA PHE A 12 -12.69 -57.30 20.83
C PHE A 12 -11.53 -56.81 21.71
N VAL A 13 -11.45 -57.24 22.97
CA VAL A 13 -10.35 -56.91 23.89
C VAL A 13 -9.02 -57.49 23.40
N ARG A 14 -9.03 -58.69 22.79
CA ARG A 14 -7.83 -59.32 22.22
C ARG A 14 -7.37 -58.63 20.93
N SER A 15 -8.30 -58.02 20.17
CA SER A 15 -7.98 -57.24 18.97
C SER A 15 -7.34 -55.90 19.32
N ILE A 16 -7.71 -55.28 20.46
CA ILE A 16 -7.12 -53.99 20.93
C ILE A 16 -5.76 -54.23 21.60
N GLY A 17 -5.56 -55.40 22.27
CA GLY A 17 -4.29 -55.71 22.96
C GLY A 17 -3.18 -56.29 22.06
N GLY A 18 -3.45 -56.55 20.79
CA GLY A 18 -2.52 -57.24 19.87
C GLY A 18 -1.89 -56.37 18.79
N CYS A 19 -2.29 -55.08 18.69
CA CYS A 19 -1.59 -54.15 17.81
C CYS A 19 -0.33 -53.65 18.54
N ARG A 20 0.76 -54.45 18.49
CA ARG A 20 2.10 -53.86 18.62
C ARG A 20 2.18 -52.82 17.53
N LEU A 21 1.88 -51.57 17.85
CA LEU A 21 2.35 -50.44 17.09
C LEU A 21 3.87 -50.63 17.03
N SER A 22 4.37 -51.23 15.94
CA SER A 22 5.81 -51.42 15.75
C SER A 22 6.42 -50.04 15.97
N GLY A 23 7.54 -49.94 16.70
CA GLY A 23 8.16 -48.67 17.08
C GLY A 23 8.38 -47.72 15.89
N TRP A 24 8.37 -48.28 14.69
CA TRP A 24 8.35 -47.61 13.39
C TRP A 24 7.16 -46.63 13.23
N TRP A 25 5.92 -47.04 13.53
CA TRP A 25 4.74 -46.16 13.37
C TRP A 25 4.73 -45.01 14.37
N VAL A 26 5.20 -45.24 15.59
CA VAL A 26 5.34 -44.20 16.61
C VAL A 26 6.46 -43.23 16.20
N ALA A 27 7.57 -43.74 15.68
CA ALA A 27 8.66 -42.93 15.18
C ALA A 27 8.22 -42.11 13.97
N ALA A 28 7.48 -42.69 13.02
CA ALA A 28 6.95 -42.00 11.86
C ALA A 28 5.95 -40.90 12.24
N PHE A 29 5.06 -41.16 13.19
CA PHE A 29 4.10 -40.18 13.71
C PHE A 29 4.81 -39.03 14.45
N ALA A 30 5.80 -39.33 15.28
CA ALA A 30 6.59 -38.29 15.94
C ALA A 30 7.38 -37.42 14.94
N ALA A 31 8.00 -38.09 13.92
CA ALA A 31 8.71 -37.36 12.86
C ALA A 31 7.78 -36.42 12.05
N GLN A 32 6.55 -36.88 11.77
CA GLN A 32 5.54 -36.04 11.11
C GLN A 32 5.17 -34.82 11.92
N TRP A 33 4.99 -34.96 13.25
CA TRP A 33 4.69 -33.82 14.13
C TRP A 33 5.86 -32.84 14.21
N VAL A 34 7.09 -33.32 14.30
CA VAL A 34 8.28 -32.47 14.28
C VAL A 34 8.38 -31.69 12.98
N LEU A 35 8.10 -32.35 11.84
CA LEU A 35 8.09 -31.72 10.53
C LEU A 35 7.00 -30.62 10.43
N LEU A 36 5.79 -30.90 10.92
CA LEU A 36 4.69 -29.92 10.92
C LEU A 36 5.01 -28.70 11.78
N VAL A 37 5.59 -28.90 12.96
CA VAL A 37 6.02 -27.80 13.84
C VAL A 37 7.12 -26.97 13.19
N ALA A 38 8.12 -27.63 12.59
CA ALA A 38 9.20 -26.94 11.89
C ALA A 38 8.69 -26.11 10.70
N LEU A 39 7.75 -26.70 9.91
CA LEU A 39 7.11 -25.98 8.80
C LEU A 39 6.27 -24.79 9.30
N GLY A 40 5.53 -24.96 10.39
CA GLY A 40 4.77 -23.88 11.02
C GLY A 40 5.66 -22.71 11.46
N ILE A 41 6.80 -23.01 12.09
CA ILE A 41 7.79 -21.98 12.49
C ILE A 41 8.35 -21.27 11.25
N ALA A 42 8.67 -22.03 10.19
CA ALA A 42 9.18 -21.45 8.94
C ALA A 42 8.16 -20.51 8.29
N VAL A 43 6.88 -20.89 8.25
CA VAL A 43 5.79 -20.04 7.71
C VAL A 43 5.64 -18.75 8.54
N VAL A 44 5.65 -18.84 9.88
CA VAL A 44 5.57 -17.66 10.74
C VAL A 44 6.80 -16.76 10.56
N ALA A 45 7.99 -17.32 10.43
CA ALA A 45 9.21 -16.55 10.17
C ALA A 45 9.14 -15.81 8.83
N LEU A 46 8.68 -16.49 7.76
CA LEU A 46 8.48 -15.87 6.44
C LEU A 46 7.38 -14.79 6.48
N ALA A 47 6.27 -15.03 7.17
CA ALA A 47 5.22 -14.04 7.34
C ALA A 47 5.71 -12.77 8.08
N ARG A 48 6.58 -12.93 9.09
CA ARG A 48 7.22 -11.78 9.76
C ARG A 48 8.15 -11.01 8.83
N GLN A 49 8.91 -11.70 7.97
CA GLN A 49 9.78 -11.05 6.99
C GLN A 49 8.97 -10.30 5.93
N LEU A 50 7.85 -10.86 5.46
CA LEU A 50 6.92 -10.18 4.55
C LEU A 50 6.30 -8.93 5.20
N GLY A 51 5.92 -9.00 6.48
CA GLY A 51 5.37 -7.86 7.20
C GLY A 51 6.37 -6.68 7.31
N THR A 52 7.66 -6.95 7.50
CA THR A 52 8.69 -5.90 7.53
C THR A 52 9.00 -5.33 6.14
N LEU A 53 8.81 -6.13 5.07
CA LEU A 53 8.93 -5.63 3.69
C LEU A 53 7.77 -4.70 3.32
N HIS A 54 6.54 -5.03 3.71
CA HIS A 54 5.39 -4.15 3.48
C HIS A 54 5.52 -2.80 4.17
N LEU A 55 6.11 -2.74 5.37
CA LEU A 55 6.39 -1.48 6.07
C LEU A 55 7.50 -0.64 5.40
N ARG A 56 8.37 -1.26 4.59
CA ARG A 56 9.46 -0.56 3.87
C ARG A 56 9.09 -0.16 2.44
N LEU A 57 8.11 -0.84 1.83
CA LEU A 57 7.72 -0.57 0.44
C LEU A 57 6.59 0.47 0.34
N GLY A 58 6.06 0.98 1.45
CA GLY A 58 4.87 1.84 1.44
C GLY A 58 3.64 1.12 0.87
N PRO A 59 2.46 1.72 0.88
CA PRO A 59 1.30 1.14 0.22
C PRO A 59 1.60 0.96 -1.28
N LEU A 60 1.49 -0.29 -1.77
CA LEU A 60 1.62 -0.66 -3.19
C LEU A 60 0.42 -0.07 -3.99
N GLY A 61 0.29 1.24 -3.99
CA GLY A 61 -0.93 1.86 -4.48
C GLY A 61 -0.78 2.72 -5.72
N ALA A 62 0.26 3.48 -5.83
CA ALA A 62 0.48 4.34 -6.98
C ALA A 62 1.73 3.91 -7.72
N LEU A 63 1.59 3.69 -9.01
CA LEU A 63 2.74 3.45 -9.88
C LEU A 63 3.48 4.78 -10.03
N GLU A 64 4.50 5.00 -9.21
CA GLU A 64 5.40 6.13 -9.35
C GLU A 64 6.40 5.76 -10.45
N ILE A 65 6.16 6.25 -11.67
CA ILE A 65 7.05 6.03 -12.83
C ILE A 65 7.96 7.24 -12.91
N ASP A 66 9.26 7.03 -12.75
CA ASP A 66 10.26 8.12 -12.69
C ASP A 66 10.27 8.99 -13.96
N ASP A 67 10.00 8.39 -15.11
CA ASP A 67 10.04 9.07 -16.42
C ASP A 67 8.74 9.84 -16.76
N GLU A 68 7.68 9.74 -15.94
CA GLU A 68 6.39 10.40 -16.19
C GLU A 68 6.18 11.57 -15.23
N GLY A 69 5.72 12.70 -15.76
CA GLY A 69 5.49 13.90 -14.97
C GLY A 69 6.77 14.60 -14.49
N PRO A 70 6.67 15.59 -13.60
CA PRO A 70 7.83 16.35 -13.13
C PRO A 70 8.76 15.48 -12.29
N PRO A 71 10.09 15.69 -12.34
CA PRO A 71 11.04 14.88 -11.60
C PRO A 71 10.87 15.01 -10.08
N LEU A 72 11.02 13.86 -9.38
CA LEU A 72 10.94 13.80 -7.91
C LEU A 72 12.13 14.50 -7.26
N GLY A 73 11.87 15.16 -6.14
CA GLY A 73 12.92 15.88 -5.38
C GLY A 73 13.36 17.20 -6.02
N GLU A 74 12.82 17.56 -7.18
CA GLU A 74 13.13 18.83 -7.83
C GLU A 74 12.07 19.90 -7.54
N GLY A 75 12.49 21.17 -7.58
CA GLY A 75 11.62 22.31 -7.38
C GLY A 75 10.75 22.58 -8.61
N LEU A 76 9.45 22.58 -8.44
CA LEU A 76 8.50 22.98 -9.47
C LEU A 76 8.38 24.50 -9.48
N ALA A 77 8.72 25.14 -10.58
CA ALA A 77 8.56 26.58 -10.74
C ALA A 77 7.08 26.97 -10.61
N PRO A 78 6.76 28.18 -10.08
CA PRO A 78 5.38 28.63 -9.99
C PRO A 78 4.75 28.75 -11.40
N MET A 79 3.66 28.03 -11.63
CA MET A 79 2.92 28.01 -12.88
C MET A 79 1.45 28.33 -12.62
N GLN A 80 0.84 29.15 -13.48
CA GLN A 80 -0.60 29.37 -13.45
C GLN A 80 -1.29 28.13 -14.05
N ALA A 81 -2.31 27.68 -13.35
CA ALA A 81 -3.15 26.56 -13.74
C ALA A 81 -4.62 26.94 -13.69
N THR A 82 -5.42 26.27 -14.49
CA THR A 82 -6.87 26.37 -14.44
C THR A 82 -7.41 25.25 -13.57
N ALA A 83 -8.10 25.62 -12.50
CA ALA A 83 -8.81 24.64 -11.68
C ALA A 83 -10.09 24.14 -12.40
N ASP A 84 -10.61 23.01 -11.95
CA ASP A 84 -11.81 22.39 -12.51
C ASP A 84 -13.09 23.27 -12.40
N ASP A 85 -13.12 24.23 -11.47
CA ASP A 85 -14.17 25.25 -11.35
C ASP A 85 -13.95 26.50 -12.22
N GLY A 86 -12.91 26.49 -13.05
CA GLY A 86 -12.52 27.60 -13.91
C GLY A 86 -11.71 28.70 -13.22
N SER A 87 -11.44 28.60 -11.93
CA SER A 87 -10.60 29.56 -11.21
C SER A 87 -9.12 29.42 -11.59
N ARG A 88 -8.36 30.52 -11.43
CA ARG A 88 -6.91 30.47 -11.63
C ARG A 88 -6.21 30.20 -10.31
N VAL A 89 -5.35 29.19 -10.31
CA VAL A 89 -4.55 28.78 -9.17
C VAL A 89 -3.08 28.72 -9.55
N THR A 90 -2.19 28.74 -8.57
CA THR A 90 -0.76 28.56 -8.82
C THR A 90 -0.32 27.21 -8.32
N LEU A 91 0.28 26.40 -9.20
CA LEU A 91 0.97 25.17 -8.87
C LEU A 91 2.48 25.42 -8.82
N GLY A 92 3.17 24.80 -7.85
CA GLY A 92 4.61 25.00 -7.66
C GLY A 92 4.98 26.28 -6.93
N GLY A 93 6.27 26.47 -6.71
CA GLY A 93 6.83 27.56 -5.92
C GLY A 93 6.47 27.51 -4.43
N PRO A 94 7.01 28.45 -3.64
CA PRO A 94 6.77 28.51 -2.19
C PRO A 94 5.30 28.74 -1.85
N ALA A 95 4.80 28.06 -0.82
CA ALA A 95 3.42 28.15 -0.35
C ALA A 95 3.34 28.04 1.18
N ALA A 96 2.20 28.48 1.74
CA ALA A 96 1.95 28.37 3.19
C ALA A 96 1.79 26.92 3.65
N LEU A 97 1.18 26.08 2.82
CA LEU A 97 0.98 24.64 3.05
C LEU A 97 1.49 23.84 1.86
N PRO A 98 1.87 22.57 2.08
CA PRO A 98 2.08 21.63 0.97
C PRO A 98 0.79 21.51 0.16
N ARG A 99 0.88 21.13 -1.10
CA ARG A 99 -0.27 21.05 -2.02
C ARG A 99 -0.37 19.72 -2.68
N ILE A 100 -1.59 19.21 -2.78
CA ILE A 100 -1.94 18.04 -3.58
C ILE A 100 -2.66 18.55 -4.83
N ALA A 101 -2.07 18.37 -6.00
CA ALA A 101 -2.66 18.70 -7.29
C ALA A 101 -3.17 17.42 -7.96
N LEU A 102 -4.49 17.31 -8.13
CA LEU A 102 -5.15 16.24 -8.88
C LEU A 102 -5.53 16.77 -10.26
N PHE A 103 -4.91 16.24 -11.30
CA PHE A 103 -5.25 16.50 -12.70
C PHE A 103 -6.43 15.62 -13.13
N VAL A 104 -7.45 16.25 -13.67
CA VAL A 104 -8.70 15.62 -14.09
C VAL A 104 -9.09 16.04 -15.49
N SER A 105 -9.86 15.21 -16.21
CA SER A 105 -10.49 15.59 -17.46
C SER A 105 -12.01 15.34 -17.41
N GLU A 106 -12.76 16.07 -18.24
CA GLU A 106 -14.24 16.06 -18.23
C GLU A 106 -14.86 14.68 -18.47
N HIS A 107 -14.20 13.83 -19.24
CA HIS A 107 -14.75 12.52 -19.64
C HIS A 107 -14.07 11.33 -18.94
N CYS A 108 -13.44 11.57 -17.80
CA CYS A 108 -12.70 10.57 -17.05
C CYS A 108 -13.56 9.96 -15.93
N PRO A 109 -14.05 8.72 -16.05
CA PRO A 109 -14.87 8.10 -15.00
C PRO A 109 -14.07 7.81 -13.72
N LEU A 110 -12.77 7.56 -13.82
CA LEU A 110 -11.90 7.37 -12.66
C LEU A 110 -11.71 8.67 -11.88
N CYS A 111 -11.63 9.81 -12.58
CA CYS A 111 -11.56 11.13 -11.94
C CYS A 111 -12.80 11.40 -11.08
N ALA A 112 -13.99 11.02 -11.56
CA ALA A 112 -15.23 11.14 -10.81
C ALA A 112 -15.24 10.29 -9.52
N ALA A 113 -14.53 9.16 -9.51
CA ALA A 113 -14.41 8.29 -8.35
C ALA A 113 -13.39 8.80 -7.32
N VAL A 114 -12.28 9.39 -7.77
CA VAL A 114 -11.16 9.84 -6.90
C VAL A 114 -11.37 11.26 -6.37
N LYS A 115 -11.86 12.18 -7.20
CA LYS A 115 -12.04 13.61 -6.88
C LYS A 115 -12.78 13.88 -5.56
N PRO A 116 -13.88 13.19 -5.19
CA PRO A 116 -14.59 13.43 -3.93
C PRO A 116 -13.76 13.15 -2.67
N GLY A 117 -12.79 12.22 -2.76
CA GLY A 117 -11.92 11.85 -1.64
C GLY A 117 -10.77 12.83 -1.39
N LEU A 118 -10.35 13.58 -2.40
CA LEU A 118 -9.21 14.50 -2.31
C LEU A 118 -9.29 15.50 -1.16
N PRO A 119 -10.42 16.20 -0.88
CA PRO A 119 -10.48 17.14 0.22
C PRO A 119 -10.33 16.51 1.61
N ALA A 120 -10.72 15.23 1.74
CA ALA A 120 -10.55 14.49 3.00
C ALA A 120 -9.07 14.09 3.18
N ALA A 121 -8.44 13.55 2.16
CA ALA A 121 -7.02 13.19 2.16
C ALA A 121 -6.13 14.42 2.42
N ALA A 122 -6.41 15.55 1.77
CA ALA A 122 -5.65 16.78 1.97
C ALA A 122 -5.77 17.33 3.39
N ARG A 123 -6.98 17.31 3.98
CA ARG A 123 -7.18 17.76 5.37
C ARG A 123 -6.47 16.86 6.38
N SER A 124 -6.49 15.53 6.18
CA SER A 124 -5.79 14.60 7.10
C SER A 124 -4.28 14.84 7.09
N ALA A 125 -3.71 15.15 5.94
CA ALA A 125 -2.30 15.44 5.74
C ALA A 125 -1.89 16.91 6.02
N GLY A 126 -2.82 17.80 6.34
CA GLY A 126 -2.54 19.23 6.55
C GLY A 126 -2.06 19.93 5.27
N MET A 127 -2.58 19.53 4.12
CA MET A 127 -2.21 20.02 2.78
C MET A 127 -3.38 20.75 2.11
N ASP A 128 -3.08 21.63 1.16
CA ASP A 128 -4.08 22.25 0.28
C ASP A 128 -4.41 21.33 -0.89
N ALA A 129 -5.70 21.20 -1.21
CA ALA A 129 -6.19 20.42 -2.35
C ALA A 129 -6.43 21.31 -3.57
N LEU A 130 -5.84 20.96 -4.71
CA LEU A 130 -6.07 21.59 -6.00
C LEU A 130 -6.62 20.54 -6.98
N VAL A 131 -7.75 20.83 -7.62
CA VAL A 131 -8.27 20.02 -8.73
C VAL A 131 -8.04 20.80 -10.00
N LEU A 132 -7.25 20.29 -10.92
CA LEU A 132 -6.79 20.97 -12.12
C LEU A 132 -7.39 20.33 -13.37
N ALA A 133 -7.94 21.16 -14.26
CA ALA A 133 -8.43 20.76 -15.57
C ALA A 133 -7.75 21.63 -16.65
N ASP A 134 -6.46 21.41 -16.86
CA ASP A 134 -5.60 22.23 -17.69
C ASP A 134 -4.71 21.36 -18.60
N ALA A 135 -5.21 21.10 -19.81
CA ALA A 135 -4.51 20.24 -20.79
C ALA A 135 -3.17 20.83 -21.26
N GLU A 136 -3.02 22.16 -21.24
CA GLU A 136 -1.74 22.79 -21.61
C GLU A 136 -0.70 22.52 -20.53
N LEU A 137 -1.09 22.66 -19.27
CA LEU A 137 -0.22 22.35 -18.13
C LEU A 137 0.13 20.84 -18.06
N GLU A 138 -0.84 19.97 -18.33
CA GLU A 138 -0.59 18.52 -18.44
C GLU A 138 0.49 18.21 -19.48
N GLY A 139 0.40 18.80 -20.67
CA GLY A 139 1.42 18.64 -21.71
C GLY A 139 2.79 19.19 -21.30
N ARG A 140 2.85 20.34 -20.62
CA ARG A 140 4.11 20.95 -20.16
C ARG A 140 4.79 20.13 -19.06
N LEU A 141 4.01 19.46 -18.22
CA LEU A 141 4.50 18.61 -17.14
C LEU A 141 4.72 17.15 -17.57
N ALA A 142 4.51 16.84 -18.86
CA ALA A 142 4.59 15.48 -19.40
C ALA A 142 3.73 14.46 -18.60
N ILE A 143 2.52 14.86 -18.21
CA ILE A 143 1.57 14.00 -17.51
C ILE A 143 1.00 12.98 -18.51
N PRO A 144 1.08 11.67 -18.23
CA PRO A 144 0.72 10.63 -19.20
C PRO A 144 -0.79 10.48 -19.41
N GLY A 145 -1.59 10.96 -18.46
CA GLY A 145 -3.05 10.86 -18.47
C GLY A 145 -3.69 11.17 -17.14
N THR A 146 -5.02 11.18 -17.11
CA THR A 146 -5.81 11.51 -15.91
C THR A 146 -6.59 10.30 -15.40
N PRO A 147 -6.81 10.17 -14.09
CA PRO A 147 -6.39 11.08 -13.01
C PRO A 147 -4.90 10.92 -12.64
N TYR A 148 -4.21 12.03 -12.50
CA TYR A 148 -2.80 12.08 -12.09
C TYR A 148 -2.63 13.00 -10.88
N VAL A 149 -1.78 12.61 -9.94
CA VAL A 149 -1.54 13.37 -8.70
C VAL A 149 -0.09 13.81 -8.65
N ILE A 150 0.11 15.05 -8.23
CA ILE A 150 1.43 15.61 -7.87
C ILE A 150 1.30 16.19 -6.47
N VAL A 151 2.17 15.79 -5.56
CA VAL A 151 2.27 16.41 -4.24
C VAL A 151 3.54 17.24 -4.17
N VAL A 152 3.40 18.51 -3.84
CA VAL A 152 4.51 19.44 -3.65
C VAL A 152 4.54 19.94 -2.21
N ASP A 153 5.74 20.08 -1.67
CA ASP A 153 5.93 20.65 -0.34
C ASP A 153 5.79 22.19 -0.32
N ARG A 154 6.05 22.79 0.86
CA ARG A 154 5.99 24.24 1.04
C ARG A 154 7.02 25.01 0.23
N LEU A 155 8.09 24.39 -0.19
CA LEU A 155 9.14 24.99 -1.03
C LEU A 155 8.86 24.79 -2.52
N GLY A 156 7.82 24.04 -2.87
CA GLY A 156 7.47 23.68 -4.24
C GLY A 156 8.25 22.47 -4.76
N ILE A 157 8.89 21.68 -3.89
CA ILE A 157 9.60 20.47 -4.28
C ILE A 157 8.60 19.33 -4.47
N VAL A 158 8.72 18.58 -5.56
CA VAL A 158 7.87 17.41 -5.86
C VAL A 158 8.22 16.27 -4.92
N ARG A 159 7.28 15.87 -4.09
CA ARG A 159 7.46 14.84 -3.05
C ARG A 159 6.89 13.49 -3.43
N SER A 160 5.79 13.46 -4.16
CA SER A 160 5.25 12.26 -4.79
C SER A 160 4.47 12.62 -6.05
N LYS A 161 4.32 11.66 -6.93
CA LYS A 161 3.57 11.81 -8.18
C LYS A 161 3.08 10.45 -8.66
N GLY A 162 2.03 10.41 -9.46
CA GLY A 162 1.60 9.16 -10.09
C GLY A 162 0.16 9.17 -10.55
N THR A 163 -0.17 8.18 -11.37
CA THR A 163 -1.54 7.89 -11.80
C THR A 163 -2.29 7.20 -10.66
N VAL A 164 -3.51 7.62 -10.38
CA VAL A 164 -4.37 7.07 -9.33
C VAL A 164 -5.68 6.55 -9.91
N ASN A 165 -6.07 5.33 -9.53
CA ASN A 165 -7.30 4.72 -10.01
C ASN A 165 -8.37 4.60 -8.93
N ASN A 166 -8.01 4.82 -7.67
CA ASN A 166 -8.88 4.74 -6.50
C ASN A 166 -8.37 5.64 -5.36
N LEU A 167 -9.17 5.77 -4.30
CA LEU A 167 -8.85 6.59 -3.14
C LEU A 167 -7.64 6.05 -2.37
N GLU A 168 -7.48 4.75 -2.25
CA GLU A 168 -6.36 4.11 -1.54
C GLU A 168 -5.00 4.47 -2.18
N GLN A 169 -4.95 4.52 -3.51
CA GLN A 169 -3.75 4.97 -4.23
C GLN A 169 -3.46 6.46 -4.02
N LEU A 170 -4.50 7.29 -3.97
CA LEU A 170 -4.36 8.72 -3.64
C LEU A 170 -3.78 8.88 -2.23
N GLU A 171 -4.36 8.21 -1.24
CA GLU A 171 -3.89 8.25 0.15
C GLU A 171 -2.44 7.75 0.26
N GLY A 172 -2.10 6.67 -0.44
CA GLY A 172 -0.74 6.15 -0.47
C GLY A 172 0.31 7.11 -1.04
N LEU A 173 -0.04 7.89 -2.08
CA LEU A 173 0.85 8.95 -2.59
C LEU A 173 1.00 10.10 -1.59
N VAL A 174 -0.07 10.47 -0.89
CA VAL A 174 -0.04 11.49 0.16
C VAL A 174 0.84 11.05 1.32
N ASP A 175 0.66 9.82 1.82
CA ASP A 175 1.48 9.24 2.90
C ASP A 175 2.97 9.20 2.51
N THR A 176 3.27 8.83 1.26
CA THR A 176 4.65 8.81 0.73
C THR A 176 5.24 10.21 0.72
N ALA A 177 4.46 11.22 0.34
CA ALA A 177 4.91 12.61 0.35
C ALA A 177 5.17 13.12 1.77
N GLU A 178 4.28 12.82 2.73
CA GLU A 178 4.46 13.16 4.14
C GLU A 178 5.75 12.58 4.71
N GLN A 179 5.99 11.29 4.46
CA GLN A 179 7.22 10.62 4.90
C GLN A 179 8.47 11.32 4.36
N ARG A 180 8.51 11.64 3.06
CA ARG A 180 9.64 12.33 2.43
C ARG A 180 9.84 13.76 2.96
N ILE A 181 8.76 14.47 3.27
CA ILE A 181 8.82 15.81 3.90
C ILE A 181 9.40 15.71 5.31
N ASP A 182 8.98 14.71 6.09
CA ASP A 182 9.44 14.51 7.46
C ASP A 182 10.90 14.05 7.51
N ASP A 183 11.30 13.14 6.63
CA ASP A 183 12.69 12.66 6.52
C ASP A 183 13.67 13.81 6.21
N ASP A 184 13.32 14.71 5.28
CA ASP A 184 14.12 15.87 4.95
C ASP A 184 14.22 16.88 6.11
N ARG A 185 13.14 17.06 6.87
CA ARG A 185 13.13 17.92 8.04
C ARG A 185 14.05 17.38 9.13
N ILE A 186 13.99 16.07 9.41
CA ILE A 186 14.86 15.41 10.39
C ILE A 186 16.33 15.47 9.93
N GLY A 187 16.59 15.26 8.65
CA GLY A 187 17.92 15.38 8.08
C GLY A 187 18.51 16.78 8.20
N ALA A 188 17.68 17.82 8.02
CA ALA A 188 18.12 19.21 8.16
C ALA A 188 18.39 19.62 9.61
N GLU A 189 17.67 19.08 10.60
CA GLU A 189 17.88 19.34 12.02
C GLU A 189 19.13 18.63 12.58
N ALA A 190 19.60 17.56 11.91
CA ALA A 190 20.76 16.75 12.33
C ALA A 190 22.12 17.32 11.83
N MET A 191 22.15 18.31 10.96
CA MET A 191 23.35 18.98 10.42
C MET A 191 23.64 20.29 11.13
#